data_f6ff0e4f3686e0506c98c8b4364a0b77
#
_entry.id   f6ff0e4f3686e0506c98c8b4364a0b77
#
_cell.length_a   1.000
_cell.length_b   1.000
_cell.length_c   1.000
_cell.angle_alpha   90.00
_cell.angle_beta   90.00
_cell.angle_gamma   90.00
#
_symmetry.space_group_name_H-M   'P 1'
#
loop_
_entity.id
_entity.type
_entity.pdbx_description
1 polymer ?
#
loop_
_entity_poly.entity_id
_entity_poly.type
_entity_poly.pdbx_seq_one_letter_code
_entity_poly.pdbx_strand_id
1 'polypeptide(L)'
;MRALDLGRRFPLVIAPFNTLMHAYSLDDQDRTLKGVRQHVEPGGVFAFDLYVPRLGQLGVLRSEPSLPGAEPASAAGGGRTDLFLVQHDDPDRQLLSSTYYRDAVAQDGTLKRTVTTLRQRYFTRFELERALRSAGFALSLHGGFDRSRFDKASHHMVGVARPMA
;
A
#
# COMPACT_ATOMS: atom_id res chain seq x y z
N MET A 1 -10.60 7.05 -6.28
CA MET A 1 -9.89 6.43 -7.42
C MET A 1 -10.85 5.71 -8.40
N ARG A 2 -11.90 5.00 -7.92
CA ARG A 2 -12.85 4.23 -8.78
C ARG A 2 -13.64 5.06 -9.79
N ALA A 3 -13.74 6.38 -9.60
CA ALA A 3 -14.40 7.33 -10.49
C ALA A 3 -13.47 8.53 -10.73
N LEU A 4 -12.24 8.25 -11.16
CA LEU A 4 -11.27 9.29 -11.46
C LEU A 4 -11.66 9.95 -12.79
N ASP A 5 -12.03 11.23 -12.74
CA ASP A 5 -12.27 12.08 -13.91
C ASP A 5 -11.80 13.50 -13.60
N LEU A 6 -10.65 13.86 -14.17
CA LEU A 6 -10.03 15.18 -13.98
C LEU A 6 -10.11 16.04 -15.27
N GLY A 7 -10.74 15.52 -16.32
CA GLY A 7 -10.91 16.23 -17.59
C GLY A 7 -9.61 16.52 -18.36
N ARG A 8 -8.45 15.99 -17.89
CA ARG A 8 -7.14 16.21 -18.52
C ARG A 8 -6.20 15.02 -18.30
N ARG A 9 -5.14 14.98 -19.11
CA ARG A 9 -4.06 14.00 -18.99
C ARG A 9 -2.81 14.63 -18.39
N PHE A 10 -1.93 13.77 -17.90
CA PHE A 10 -0.70 14.16 -17.23
C PHE A 10 0.49 13.34 -17.77
N PRO A 11 1.68 13.93 -17.87
CA PRO A 11 2.89 13.19 -18.26
C PRO A 11 3.32 12.19 -17.17
N LEU A 12 2.91 12.42 -15.93
CA LEU A 12 3.19 11.55 -14.78
C LEU A 12 1.95 11.47 -13.88
N VAL A 13 1.53 10.22 -13.58
CA VAL A 13 0.55 9.90 -12.55
C VAL A 13 1.22 9.01 -11.52
N ILE A 14 1.05 9.29 -10.23
CA ILE A 14 1.64 8.50 -9.15
C ILE A 14 0.58 7.95 -8.19
N ALA A 15 0.79 6.73 -7.71
CA ALA A 15 0.00 6.10 -6.66
C ALA A 15 0.95 5.53 -5.58
N PRO A 16 1.49 6.40 -4.69
CA PRO A 16 2.47 6.00 -3.68
C PRO A 16 1.82 5.32 -2.48
N PHE A 17 2.65 4.73 -1.59
CA PHE A 17 2.25 4.17 -0.30
C PHE A 17 1.13 3.13 -0.38
N ASN A 18 1.32 2.12 -1.24
CA ASN A 18 0.36 1.03 -1.39
C ASN A 18 -1.07 1.47 -1.81
N THR A 19 -1.20 2.63 -2.43
CA THR A 19 -2.50 3.24 -2.76
C THR A 19 -3.41 2.30 -3.55
N LEU A 20 -2.88 1.50 -4.48
CA LEU A 20 -3.68 0.54 -5.27
C LEU A 20 -4.28 -0.58 -4.41
N MET A 21 -3.70 -0.90 -3.25
CA MET A 21 -4.21 -1.93 -2.34
C MET A 21 -5.54 -1.57 -1.67
N HIS A 22 -6.03 -0.34 -1.85
CA HIS A 22 -7.36 0.09 -1.41
C HIS A 22 -8.47 -0.19 -2.43
N ALA A 23 -8.15 -0.79 -3.56
CA ALA A 23 -9.12 -1.35 -4.50
C ALA A 23 -9.41 -2.81 -4.10
N TYR A 24 -10.48 -3.03 -3.32
CA TYR A 24 -10.74 -4.30 -2.65
C TYR A 24 -11.38 -5.36 -3.52
N SER A 25 -12.01 -5.00 -4.64
CA SER A 25 -12.58 -5.95 -5.61
C SER A 25 -11.85 -5.87 -6.94
N LEU A 26 -11.97 -6.91 -7.77
CA LEU A 26 -11.42 -6.92 -9.13
C LEU A 26 -12.00 -5.77 -9.97
N ASP A 27 -13.31 -5.53 -9.84
CA ASP A 27 -13.99 -4.43 -10.53
C ASP A 27 -13.46 -3.05 -10.09
N ASP A 28 -13.14 -2.87 -8.78
CA ASP A 28 -12.51 -1.65 -8.29
C ASP A 28 -11.08 -1.47 -8.83
N GLN A 29 -10.32 -2.55 -8.92
CA GLN A 29 -8.97 -2.53 -9.52
C GLN A 29 -9.03 -2.15 -10.99
N ASP A 30 -9.91 -2.80 -11.76
CA ASP A 30 -10.11 -2.54 -13.18
C ASP A 30 -10.54 -1.10 -13.44
N ARG A 31 -11.54 -0.61 -12.70
CA ARG A 31 -11.99 0.79 -12.81
C ARG A 31 -10.90 1.78 -12.45
N THR A 32 -10.15 1.51 -11.38
CA THR A 32 -9.03 2.36 -10.96
C THR A 32 -7.96 2.42 -12.04
N LEU A 33 -7.50 1.28 -12.55
CA LEU A 33 -6.43 1.22 -13.55
C LEU A 33 -6.88 1.80 -14.90
N LYS A 34 -8.12 1.57 -15.33
CA LYS A 34 -8.70 2.20 -16.52
C LYS A 34 -8.80 3.72 -16.35
N GLY A 35 -9.25 4.19 -15.18
CA GLY A 35 -9.27 5.61 -14.87
C GLY A 35 -7.88 6.24 -14.92
N VAL A 36 -6.87 5.60 -14.32
CA VAL A 36 -5.47 6.04 -14.43
C VAL A 36 -5.02 6.08 -15.89
N ARG A 37 -5.34 5.03 -16.68
CA ARG A 37 -4.95 4.98 -18.10
C ARG A 37 -5.51 6.14 -18.92
N GLN A 38 -6.72 6.58 -18.63
CA GLN A 38 -7.36 7.73 -19.30
C GLN A 38 -6.66 9.05 -18.98
N HIS A 39 -5.97 9.13 -17.82
CA HIS A 39 -5.31 10.34 -17.35
C HIS A 39 -3.79 10.37 -17.61
N VAL A 40 -3.20 9.29 -18.13
CA VAL A 40 -1.80 9.28 -18.56
C VAL A 40 -1.71 9.67 -20.02
N GLU A 41 -0.85 10.64 -20.33
CA GLU A 41 -0.56 11.08 -21.70
C GLU A 41 0.04 9.95 -22.56
N PRO A 42 -0.10 10.00 -23.90
CA PRO A 42 0.72 9.21 -24.79
C PRO A 42 2.22 9.47 -24.49
N GLY A 43 2.99 8.42 -24.20
CA GLY A 43 4.39 8.55 -23.77
C GLY A 43 4.60 8.93 -22.29
N GLY A 44 3.54 9.20 -21.55
CA GLY A 44 3.58 9.46 -20.11
C GLY A 44 3.86 8.20 -19.28
N VAL A 45 3.86 8.37 -17.97
CA VAL A 45 4.21 7.33 -17.00
C VAL A 45 3.18 7.25 -15.89
N PHE A 46 2.80 6.03 -15.50
CA PHE A 46 2.17 5.73 -14.24
C PHE A 46 3.17 5.04 -13.31
N ALA A 47 3.48 5.64 -12.16
CA ALA A 47 4.40 5.08 -11.17
C ALA A 47 3.68 4.79 -9.86
N PHE A 48 4.01 3.66 -9.22
CA PHE A 48 3.40 3.25 -7.96
C PHE A 48 4.35 2.36 -7.17
N ASP A 49 4.07 2.20 -5.88
CA ASP A 49 4.72 1.21 -5.03
C ASP A 49 3.69 0.37 -4.28
N LEU A 50 4.03 -0.89 -4.07
CA LEU A 50 3.28 -1.86 -3.28
C LEU A 50 4.26 -2.65 -2.43
N TYR A 51 3.90 -3.01 -1.21
CA TYR A 51 4.70 -3.97 -0.48
C TYR A 51 4.51 -5.40 -1.03
N VAL A 52 5.53 -6.23 -0.86
CA VAL A 52 5.45 -7.66 -1.19
C VAL A 52 4.87 -8.42 0.00
N PRO A 53 3.70 -9.08 -0.15
CA PRO A 53 3.12 -9.84 0.95
C PRO A 53 4.02 -11.04 1.30
N ARG A 54 4.41 -11.13 2.56
CA ARG A 54 5.17 -12.28 3.08
C ARG A 54 4.20 -13.34 3.58
N LEU A 55 3.62 -14.10 2.65
CA LEU A 55 2.54 -15.07 2.92
C LEU A 55 2.91 -16.08 4.02
N GLY A 56 4.17 -16.49 4.14
CA GLY A 56 4.63 -17.37 5.22
C GLY A 56 4.69 -16.73 6.61
N GLN A 57 4.47 -15.44 6.71
CA GLN A 57 4.45 -14.68 7.97
C GLN A 57 3.07 -14.14 8.31
N LEU A 58 2.12 -14.25 7.39
CA LEU A 58 0.73 -13.87 7.59
C LEU A 58 0.04 -14.92 8.48
N GLY A 59 -0.83 -14.48 9.36
CA GLY A 59 -1.51 -15.35 10.34
C GLY A 59 -0.79 -15.53 11.67
N VAL A 60 0.44 -15.02 11.81
CA VAL A 60 1.11 -14.95 13.12
C VAL A 60 0.71 -13.64 13.79
N LEU A 61 0.14 -13.75 14.98
CA LEU A 61 -0.15 -12.59 15.82
C LEU A 61 1.17 -11.91 16.16
N ARG A 62 1.43 -10.75 15.56
CA ARG A 62 2.59 -9.93 15.88
C ARG A 62 2.13 -8.76 16.73
N SER A 63 2.47 -8.79 18.00
CA SER A 63 2.53 -7.58 18.80
C SER A 63 3.96 -7.04 18.68
N GLU A 64 4.16 -6.05 17.84
CA GLU A 64 5.43 -5.33 17.84
C GLU A 64 5.29 -4.11 18.74
N PRO A 65 6.06 -4.03 19.83
CA PRO A 65 6.18 -2.79 20.58
C PRO A 65 6.99 -1.81 19.71
N SER A 66 6.41 -0.70 19.37
CA SER A 66 7.00 0.43 18.62
C SER A 66 7.58 0.05 17.26
N LEU A 67 7.08 0.62 16.18
CA LEU A 67 7.80 0.61 14.91
C LEU A 67 9.19 1.26 15.15
N PRO A 68 10.32 0.60 14.78
CA PRO A 68 11.63 1.22 14.83
C PRO A 68 11.61 2.51 13.99
N GLY A 69 11.85 3.66 14.58
CA GLY A 69 11.84 4.97 13.94
C GLY A 69 10.60 5.82 14.19
N ALA A 70 9.57 5.31 14.88
CA ALA A 70 8.61 6.19 15.50
C ALA A 70 9.31 6.81 16.72
N GLU A 71 9.84 8.03 16.58
CA GLU A 71 10.10 8.89 17.73
C GLU A 71 8.87 8.79 18.61
N PRO A 72 8.99 8.53 19.93
CA PRO A 72 7.86 8.63 20.81
C PRO A 72 7.36 10.06 20.61
N ALA A 73 6.20 10.22 19.93
CA ALA A 73 5.59 11.52 19.82
C ALA A 73 5.41 11.96 21.27
N SER A 74 6.28 12.87 21.72
CA SER A 74 6.15 13.43 23.03
C SER A 74 4.75 14.01 23.06
N ALA A 75 3.85 13.34 23.78
CA ALA A 75 2.57 13.93 24.05
C ALA A 75 2.89 15.30 24.64
N ALA A 76 2.31 16.37 24.09
CA ALA A 76 2.46 17.69 24.68
C ALA A 76 2.14 17.54 26.17
N GLY A 77 3.18 17.56 27.04
CA GLY A 77 3.03 17.25 28.46
C GLY A 77 3.86 16.09 29.02
N GLY A 78 4.82 15.50 28.24
CA GLY A 78 5.82 14.55 28.80
C GLY A 78 5.32 13.12 29.06
N GLY A 79 4.24 12.68 28.43
CA GLY A 79 3.72 11.32 28.47
C GLY A 79 4.43 10.36 27.49
N ARG A 80 4.12 9.04 27.60
CA ARG A 80 4.61 7.97 26.72
C ARG A 80 3.55 7.57 25.71
N THR A 81 3.96 7.22 24.49
CA THR A 81 3.08 6.62 23.47
C THR A 81 3.63 5.25 23.06
N ASP A 82 2.80 4.22 23.18
CA ASP A 82 3.10 2.87 22.72
C ASP A 82 2.22 2.53 21.51
N LEU A 83 2.77 1.84 20.50
CA LEU A 83 2.05 1.39 19.33
C LEU A 83 2.12 -0.13 19.23
N PHE A 84 0.97 -0.78 19.17
CA PHE A 84 0.85 -2.21 18.94
C PHE A 84 0.18 -2.46 17.62
N LEU A 85 0.65 -3.46 16.87
CA LEU A 85 0.10 -3.88 15.59
C LEU A 85 -0.37 -5.33 15.67
N VAL A 86 -1.60 -5.56 15.30
CA VAL A 86 -2.17 -6.90 15.10
C VAL A 86 -2.57 -7.03 13.64
N GLN A 87 -2.07 -8.06 12.97
CA GLN A 87 -2.39 -8.32 11.57
C GLN A 87 -3.18 -9.62 11.43
N HIS A 88 -4.17 -9.59 10.57
CA HIS A 88 -4.97 -10.73 10.17
C HIS A 88 -5.01 -10.82 8.65
N ASP A 89 -4.69 -11.99 8.11
CA ASP A 89 -4.76 -12.29 6.68
C ASP A 89 -6.01 -13.11 6.36
N ASP A 90 -6.70 -12.70 5.30
CA ASP A 90 -7.77 -13.45 4.63
C ASP A 90 -7.24 -13.83 3.23
N PRO A 91 -6.61 -15.01 3.08
CA PRO A 91 -5.98 -15.41 1.82
C PRO A 91 -6.98 -15.63 0.70
N ASP A 92 -8.22 -16.02 1.01
CA ASP A 92 -9.27 -16.22 0.00
C ASP A 92 -9.65 -14.91 -0.69
N ARG A 93 -9.53 -13.79 0.04
CA ARG A 93 -9.80 -12.45 -0.46
C ARG A 93 -8.55 -11.65 -0.77
N GLN A 94 -7.36 -12.21 -0.48
CA GLN A 94 -6.08 -11.51 -0.54
C GLN A 94 -6.10 -10.21 0.28
N LEU A 95 -6.74 -10.23 1.45
CA LEU A 95 -6.99 -9.05 2.26
C LEU A 95 -6.20 -9.12 3.57
N LEU A 96 -5.27 -8.19 3.74
CA LEU A 96 -4.57 -7.98 5.00
C LEU A 96 -5.26 -6.88 5.80
N SER A 97 -5.65 -7.20 7.03
CA SER A 97 -6.19 -6.25 8.00
C SER A 97 -5.14 -5.98 9.07
N SER A 98 -4.69 -4.74 9.15
CA SER A 98 -3.71 -4.26 10.14
C SER A 98 -4.42 -3.37 11.16
N THR A 99 -4.53 -3.83 12.41
CA THR A 99 -5.14 -3.06 13.50
C THR A 99 -4.05 -2.49 14.39
N TYR A 100 -3.99 -1.18 14.43
CA TYR A 100 -3.07 -0.39 15.24
C TYR A 100 -3.77 0.02 16.54
N TYR A 101 -3.15 -0.30 17.66
CA TYR A 101 -3.54 0.17 18.98
C TYR A 101 -2.49 1.18 19.43
N ARG A 102 -2.88 2.43 19.54
CA ARG A 102 -2.02 3.51 20.02
C ARG A 102 -2.43 3.86 21.43
N ASP A 103 -1.55 3.60 22.38
CA ASP A 103 -1.70 3.88 23.80
C ASP A 103 -0.92 5.15 24.16
N ALA A 104 -1.63 6.20 24.54
CA ALA A 104 -1.03 7.42 25.07
C ALA A 104 -1.21 7.43 26.59
N VAL A 105 -0.10 7.41 27.33
CA VAL A 105 -0.06 7.46 28.80
C VAL A 105 0.33 8.87 29.22
N ALA A 106 -0.57 9.55 29.93
CA ALA A 106 -0.30 10.87 30.48
C ALA A 106 0.61 10.77 31.75
N GLN A 107 1.12 11.90 32.22
CA GLN A 107 1.99 11.95 33.42
C GLN A 107 1.27 11.46 34.69
N ASP A 108 -0.03 11.61 34.77
CA ASP A 108 -0.86 11.14 35.89
C ASP A 108 -1.20 9.63 35.81
N GLY A 109 -0.65 8.92 34.81
CA GLY A 109 -0.90 7.51 34.57
C GLY A 109 -2.19 7.21 33.78
N THR A 110 -2.95 8.22 33.38
CA THR A 110 -4.17 8.03 32.56
C THR A 110 -3.80 7.46 31.19
N LEU A 111 -4.42 6.33 30.81
CA LEU A 111 -4.26 5.68 29.51
C LEU A 111 -5.37 6.09 28.55
N LYS A 112 -5.02 6.58 27.38
CA LYS A 112 -5.94 6.79 26.26
C LYS A 112 -5.55 5.88 25.09
N ARG A 113 -6.41 4.91 24.76
CA ARG A 113 -6.22 4.03 23.58
C ARG A 113 -6.99 4.54 22.39
N THR A 114 -6.32 4.59 21.25
CA THR A 114 -6.93 4.81 19.93
C THR A 114 -6.74 3.55 19.10
N VAL A 115 -7.81 3.07 18.46
CA VAL A 115 -7.78 1.88 17.61
C VAL A 115 -8.07 2.30 16.16
N THR A 116 -7.20 1.91 15.24
CA THR A 116 -7.36 2.18 13.81
C THR A 116 -7.10 0.90 13.03
N THR A 117 -8.02 0.54 12.13
CA THR A 117 -7.83 -0.63 11.25
C THR A 117 -7.63 -0.18 9.81
N LEU A 118 -6.52 -0.60 9.24
CA LEU A 118 -6.20 -0.44 7.83
C LEU A 118 -6.43 -1.77 7.12
N ARG A 119 -7.19 -1.77 6.05
CA ARG A 119 -7.37 -2.94 5.19
C ARG A 119 -6.68 -2.69 3.86
N GLN A 120 -5.97 -3.71 3.36
CA GLN A 120 -5.23 -3.64 2.10
C GLN A 120 -5.39 -4.96 1.36
N ARG A 121 -5.85 -4.92 0.12
CA ARG A 121 -5.83 -6.06 -0.77
C ARG A 121 -4.49 -6.12 -1.48
N TYR A 122 -3.70 -7.14 -1.17
CA TYR A 122 -2.38 -7.30 -1.77
C TYR A 122 -2.45 -7.89 -3.17
N PHE A 123 -1.42 -7.60 -3.96
CA PHE A 123 -1.22 -8.16 -5.28
C PHE A 123 -0.08 -9.17 -5.26
N THR A 124 -0.24 -10.23 -6.03
CA THR A 124 0.90 -11.03 -6.47
C THR A 124 1.50 -10.41 -7.74
N ARG A 125 2.76 -10.75 -8.04
CA ARG A 125 3.45 -10.20 -9.22
C ARG A 125 2.65 -10.39 -10.51
N PHE A 126 2.25 -11.63 -10.82
CA PHE A 126 1.61 -11.95 -12.09
C PHE A 126 0.18 -11.41 -12.19
N GLU A 127 -0.54 -11.31 -11.08
CA GLU A 127 -1.83 -10.64 -11.00
C GLU A 127 -1.69 -9.15 -11.37
N LEU A 128 -0.72 -8.46 -10.77
CA LEU A 128 -0.41 -7.06 -11.06
C LEU A 128 -0.03 -6.84 -12.53
N GLU A 129 0.85 -7.68 -13.08
CA GLU A 129 1.25 -7.61 -14.50
C GLU A 129 0.04 -7.79 -15.42
N ARG A 130 -0.86 -8.73 -15.13
CA ARG A 130 -2.08 -8.96 -15.92
C ARG A 130 -3.07 -7.82 -15.81
N ALA A 131 -3.31 -7.30 -14.61
CA ALA A 131 -4.22 -6.18 -14.39
C ALA A 131 -3.77 -4.92 -15.16
N LEU A 132 -2.48 -4.59 -15.08
CA LEU A 132 -1.92 -3.45 -15.80
C LEU A 132 -1.98 -3.66 -17.33
N ARG A 133 -1.65 -4.85 -17.82
CA ARG A 133 -1.75 -5.17 -19.24
C ARG A 133 -3.19 -5.05 -19.74
N SER A 134 -4.17 -5.56 -19.00
CA SER A 134 -5.60 -5.42 -19.31
C SER A 134 -6.05 -3.97 -19.35
N ALA A 135 -5.44 -3.11 -18.53
CA ALA A 135 -5.71 -1.68 -18.53
C ALA A 135 -4.94 -0.90 -19.62
N GLY A 136 -4.15 -1.57 -20.48
CA GLY A 136 -3.40 -0.96 -21.57
C GLY A 136 -2.05 -0.37 -21.16
N PHE A 137 -1.38 -0.99 -20.17
CA PHE A 137 -0.04 -0.60 -19.74
C PHE A 137 1.00 -1.70 -19.97
N ALA A 138 2.21 -1.31 -20.38
CA ALA A 138 3.43 -2.11 -20.27
C ALA A 138 4.13 -1.78 -18.96
N LEU A 139 4.41 -2.80 -18.13
CA LEU A 139 5.00 -2.65 -16.79
C LEU A 139 6.50 -2.96 -16.80
N SER A 140 7.30 -2.07 -16.22
CA SER A 140 8.64 -2.35 -15.70
C SER A 140 8.56 -2.47 -14.19
N LEU A 141 8.90 -3.65 -13.63
CA LEU A 141 8.78 -3.94 -12.19
C LEU A 141 10.17 -3.99 -11.55
N HIS A 142 10.36 -3.26 -10.46
CA HIS A 142 11.58 -3.15 -9.66
C HIS A 142 11.35 -3.61 -8.24
N GLY A 143 12.40 -4.11 -7.58
CA GLY A 143 12.39 -4.59 -6.20
C GLY A 143 12.59 -3.51 -5.15
N GLY A 144 12.96 -2.28 -5.58
CA GLY A 144 13.20 -1.12 -4.71
C GLY A 144 13.16 0.18 -5.50
N PHE A 145 13.21 1.29 -4.79
CA PHE A 145 13.23 2.65 -5.36
C PHE A 145 14.56 2.98 -6.07
N ASP A 146 15.61 2.22 -5.80
CA ASP A 146 16.90 2.23 -6.49
C ASP A 146 16.86 1.55 -7.87
N ARG A 147 15.69 1.07 -8.30
CA ARG A 147 15.48 0.28 -9.51
C ARG A 147 16.18 -1.07 -9.52
N SER A 148 16.53 -1.62 -8.36
CA SER A 148 17.04 -2.97 -8.24
C SER A 148 16.08 -3.98 -8.89
N ARG A 149 16.61 -5.13 -9.34
CA ARG A 149 15.79 -6.18 -9.94
C ARG A 149 14.81 -6.73 -8.90
N PHE A 150 13.55 -6.91 -9.32
CA PHE A 150 12.56 -7.58 -8.49
C PHE A 150 12.88 -9.09 -8.39
N ASP A 151 13.04 -9.59 -7.17
CA ASP A 151 13.33 -10.98 -6.85
C ASP A 151 12.67 -11.44 -5.55
N LYS A 152 13.02 -12.64 -5.08
CA LYS A 152 12.48 -13.26 -3.85
C LYS A 152 12.81 -12.51 -2.55
N ALA A 153 13.86 -11.70 -2.56
CA ALA A 153 14.28 -10.89 -1.41
C ALA A 153 13.63 -9.51 -1.39
N SER A 154 12.98 -9.11 -2.48
CA SER A 154 12.36 -7.79 -2.60
C SER A 154 11.24 -7.60 -1.59
N HIS A 155 11.22 -6.44 -0.93
CA HIS A 155 10.20 -6.02 0.01
C HIS A 155 9.13 -5.13 -0.64
N HIS A 156 9.45 -4.59 -1.81
CA HIS A 156 8.57 -3.70 -2.57
C HIS A 156 8.42 -4.18 -4.02
N MET A 157 7.28 -3.90 -4.59
CA MET A 157 7.01 -3.90 -6.01
C MET A 157 6.90 -2.45 -6.46
N VAL A 158 7.99 -1.88 -6.98
CA VAL A 158 8.00 -0.52 -7.52
C VAL A 158 7.73 -0.62 -9.01
N GLY A 159 6.56 -0.15 -9.43
CA GLY A 159 6.08 -0.24 -10.81
C GLY A 159 6.26 1.07 -11.57
N VAL A 160 6.79 0.96 -12.79
CA VAL A 160 6.82 2.02 -13.79
C VAL A 160 6.06 1.51 -15.01
N ALA A 161 4.84 1.99 -15.21
CA ALA A 161 3.95 1.54 -16.26
C ALA A 161 3.80 2.60 -17.34
N ARG A 162 3.91 2.20 -18.61
CA ARG A 162 3.74 3.08 -19.78
C ARG A 162 2.54 2.65 -20.61
N PRO A 163 1.75 3.61 -21.14
CA PRO A 163 0.69 3.29 -22.06
C PRO A 163 1.20 2.44 -23.22
N MET A 164 0.50 1.35 -23.52
CA MET A 164 0.70 0.60 -24.75
C MET A 164 0.02 1.35 -25.91
N ALA A 165 0.59 1.22 -27.10
CA ALA A 165 0.03 1.76 -28.34
C ALA A 165 -1.30 1.09 -28.68
#